data_b96380262fce0cd477986a2002cbbcd9
#
_entry.id   b96380262fce0cd477986a2002cbbcd9
#
_cell.length_a   1.000
_cell.length_b   1.000
_cell.length_c   1.000
_cell.angle_alpha   90.00
_cell.angle_beta   90.00
_cell.angle_gamma   90.00
#
_symmetry.space_group_name_H-M   'P 1'
#
loop_
_entity.id
_entity.type
_entity.pdbx_description
1 polymer ?
#
loop_
_entity_poly.entity_id
_entity_poly.type
_entity_poly.pdbx_seq_one_letter_code
_entity_poly.pdbx_strand_id
1 'polypeptide(L)'
;MKSIRRQLTRNLVMAVLLLLGGGLGALYYAARDEAIDQFDDALRAKALAVSTLTQRTRGGVRLEFSDRFFRGFDDDRARDFFMLWDRRGRVLARSESIRDKDDPLPLRTGSLNDPEHWNLTLPNGRPGRAIGFAFKPRGSGERSGDDAEVRLVVATNRRELDETLWELLGISAGCGLLLLGATLAIIPLVLWRGLRPLDALGESVRRIDADTLATRIAGDALPAELQPIAARLNDLLGRLEASFERERRFSADLAHELRTPLAELRSAAECALKWPDTRDAATDRDTLAIATHLERVVTHILALARGEQGQLAVSMEPVALDEFVPEVWRAFAARASGRGLDVAITTVPTTAAADPALLRSILTNLFENAVDYTPAGGALSIAVESLPGAALVRVINPAPDFEPADAPNLFERFWRKEAARSGGQHVGLGLALSRTFARTMGWSLTAELDERRQLVFMLRRDNP
;
A
#
# COMPACT_ATOMS: atom_id res chain seq x y z
N MET A 1 -1.13 -0.29 -19.44
CA MET A 1 -0.99 -0.50 -17.97
C MET A 1 -1.51 -1.89 -17.58
N LYS A 2 -0.73 -2.65 -16.82
CA LYS A 2 -1.14 -4.02 -16.40
C LYS A 2 -2.15 -3.88 -15.26
N SER A 3 -3.40 -4.30 -15.46
CA SER A 3 -4.43 -4.29 -14.42
C SER A 3 -4.06 -5.30 -13.32
N ILE A 4 -3.91 -4.81 -12.08
CA ILE A 4 -3.65 -5.63 -10.88
C ILE A 4 -4.67 -6.75 -10.76
N ARG A 5 -5.94 -6.45 -11.04
CA ARG A 5 -7.05 -7.42 -11.06
C ARG A 5 -6.77 -8.57 -12.02
N ARG A 6 -6.36 -8.28 -13.27
CA ARG A 6 -6.07 -9.32 -14.27
C ARG A 6 -4.86 -10.16 -13.88
N GLN A 7 -3.85 -9.58 -13.27
CA GLN A 7 -2.67 -10.30 -12.79
C GLN A 7 -2.99 -11.20 -11.59
N LEU A 8 -3.73 -10.70 -10.60
CA LEU A 8 -4.18 -11.49 -9.44
C LEU A 8 -5.08 -12.65 -9.87
N THR A 9 -6.10 -12.39 -10.72
CA THR A 9 -6.97 -13.43 -11.24
C THR A 9 -6.16 -14.53 -11.93
N ARG A 10 -5.27 -14.18 -12.85
CA ARG A 10 -4.43 -15.15 -13.57
C ARG A 10 -3.55 -15.97 -12.63
N ASN A 11 -2.84 -15.31 -11.71
CA ASN A 11 -1.93 -15.99 -10.80
C ASN A 11 -2.68 -16.92 -9.83
N LEU A 12 -3.82 -16.50 -9.31
CA LEU A 12 -4.63 -17.29 -8.40
C LEU A 12 -5.28 -18.49 -9.13
N VAL A 13 -5.82 -18.27 -10.33
CA VAL A 13 -6.36 -19.35 -11.17
C VAL A 13 -5.25 -20.36 -11.50
N MET A 14 -4.07 -19.91 -11.91
CA MET A 14 -2.94 -20.80 -12.19
C MET A 14 -2.51 -21.60 -10.96
N ALA A 15 -2.40 -20.96 -9.79
CA ALA A 15 -2.03 -21.66 -8.55
C ALA A 15 -3.06 -22.73 -8.17
N VAL A 16 -4.35 -22.42 -8.25
CA VAL A 16 -5.43 -23.37 -7.96
C VAL A 16 -5.44 -24.51 -8.97
N LEU A 17 -5.24 -24.23 -10.26
CA LEU A 17 -5.16 -25.27 -11.30
C LEU A 17 -3.99 -26.23 -11.09
N LEU A 18 -2.83 -25.74 -10.69
CA LEU A 18 -1.67 -26.57 -10.37
C LEU A 18 -1.95 -27.47 -9.16
N LEU A 19 -2.55 -26.92 -8.12
CA LEU A 19 -2.89 -27.67 -6.91
C LEU A 19 -3.97 -28.72 -7.19
N LEU A 20 -5.03 -28.35 -7.91
CA LEU A 20 -6.11 -29.29 -8.27
C LEU A 20 -5.62 -30.38 -9.22
N GLY A 21 -4.88 -30.03 -10.25
CA GLY A 21 -4.32 -30.99 -11.21
C GLY A 21 -3.35 -31.96 -10.54
N GLY A 22 -2.44 -31.45 -9.71
CA GLY A 22 -1.52 -32.28 -8.93
C GLY A 22 -2.24 -33.17 -7.90
N GLY A 23 -3.18 -32.60 -7.16
CA GLY A 23 -3.93 -33.32 -6.13
C GLY A 23 -4.84 -34.44 -6.70
N LEU A 24 -5.63 -34.11 -7.75
CA LEU A 24 -6.47 -35.10 -8.43
C LEU A 24 -5.64 -36.16 -9.14
N GLY A 25 -4.51 -35.77 -9.76
CA GLY A 25 -3.58 -36.71 -10.36
C GLY A 25 -3.00 -37.67 -9.33
N ALA A 26 -2.52 -37.17 -8.21
CA ALA A 26 -1.97 -38.01 -7.13
C ALA A 26 -3.03 -38.95 -6.55
N LEU A 27 -4.26 -38.46 -6.33
CA LEU A 27 -5.37 -39.28 -5.86
C LEU A 27 -5.73 -40.40 -6.85
N TYR A 28 -5.82 -40.05 -8.14
CA TYR A 28 -6.08 -41.05 -9.19
C TYR A 28 -5.01 -42.13 -9.24
N TYR A 29 -3.72 -41.76 -9.21
CA TYR A 29 -2.63 -42.73 -9.22
C TYR A 29 -2.64 -43.61 -7.97
N ALA A 30 -2.89 -43.06 -6.79
CA ALA A 30 -2.99 -43.84 -5.56
C ALA A 30 -4.16 -44.83 -5.60
N ALA A 31 -5.36 -44.37 -6.02
CA ALA A 31 -6.53 -45.25 -6.15
C ALA A 31 -6.35 -46.30 -7.24
N ARG A 32 -5.68 -45.97 -8.33
CA ARG A 32 -5.32 -46.94 -9.40
C ARG A 32 -4.37 -48.03 -8.90
N ASP A 33 -3.32 -47.67 -8.20
CA ASP A 33 -2.34 -48.61 -7.67
C ASP A 33 -3.00 -49.52 -6.63
N GLU A 34 -3.82 -48.99 -5.73
CA GLU A 34 -4.60 -49.77 -4.78
C GLU A 34 -5.56 -50.78 -5.48
N ALA A 35 -6.25 -50.35 -6.56
CA ALA A 35 -7.13 -51.23 -7.32
C ALA A 35 -6.35 -52.37 -8.02
N ILE A 36 -5.14 -52.11 -8.50
CA ILE A 36 -4.25 -53.12 -9.10
C ILE A 36 -3.76 -54.09 -8.02
N ASP A 37 -3.35 -53.58 -6.86
CA ASP A 37 -2.88 -54.41 -5.75
C ASP A 37 -3.96 -55.34 -5.23
N GLN A 38 -5.20 -54.84 -5.05
CA GLN A 38 -6.35 -55.64 -4.65
C GLN A 38 -6.67 -56.76 -5.69
N PHE A 39 -6.56 -56.42 -6.98
CA PHE A 39 -6.76 -57.41 -8.04
C PHE A 39 -5.66 -58.47 -8.01
N ASP A 40 -4.40 -58.08 -7.80
CA ASP A 40 -3.25 -59.00 -7.70
C ASP A 40 -3.37 -59.90 -6.46
N ASP A 41 -3.81 -59.39 -5.34
CA ASP A 41 -4.07 -60.18 -4.15
C ASP A 41 -5.20 -61.20 -4.35
N ALA A 42 -6.28 -60.83 -5.02
CA ALA A 42 -7.35 -61.74 -5.38
C ALA A 42 -6.83 -62.86 -6.34
N LEU A 43 -6.02 -62.47 -7.33
CA LEU A 43 -5.39 -63.43 -8.26
C LEU A 43 -4.44 -64.35 -7.54
N ARG A 44 -3.63 -63.85 -6.60
CA ARG A 44 -2.75 -64.61 -5.72
C ARG A 44 -3.52 -65.64 -4.88
N ALA A 45 -4.64 -65.22 -4.29
CA ALA A 45 -5.49 -66.11 -3.52
C ALA A 45 -6.04 -67.28 -4.36
N LYS A 46 -6.46 -67.01 -5.61
CA LYS A 46 -6.88 -68.07 -6.57
C LYS A 46 -5.68 -69.00 -6.89
N ALA A 47 -4.51 -68.47 -7.16
CA ALA A 47 -3.35 -69.26 -7.49
C ALA A 47 -2.87 -70.15 -6.31
N LEU A 48 -2.93 -69.63 -5.09
CA LEU A 48 -2.66 -70.38 -3.88
C LEU A 48 -3.68 -71.49 -3.67
N ALA A 49 -4.95 -71.24 -3.95
CA ALA A 49 -5.99 -72.30 -3.88
C ALA A 49 -5.69 -73.45 -4.88
N VAL A 50 -5.33 -73.13 -6.14
CA VAL A 50 -4.93 -74.15 -7.13
C VAL A 50 -3.71 -74.90 -6.65
N SER A 51 -2.67 -74.24 -6.09
CA SER A 51 -1.45 -74.89 -5.58
C SER A 51 -1.74 -75.85 -4.42
N THR A 52 -2.65 -75.50 -3.49
CA THR A 52 -2.97 -76.32 -2.32
C THR A 52 -3.79 -77.56 -2.67
N LEU A 53 -4.61 -77.47 -3.74
CA LEU A 53 -5.40 -78.59 -4.25
C LEU A 53 -4.60 -79.49 -5.19
N THR A 54 -3.36 -79.14 -5.49
CA THR A 54 -2.44 -79.93 -6.36
C THR A 54 -1.76 -81.00 -5.54
N GLN A 55 -2.03 -82.32 -5.85
CA GLN A 55 -1.43 -83.43 -5.20
C GLN A 55 -0.58 -84.27 -6.22
N ARG A 56 0.54 -84.79 -5.76
CA ARG A 56 1.38 -85.67 -6.56
C ARG A 56 0.98 -87.14 -6.30
N THR A 57 0.62 -87.86 -7.32
CA THR A 57 0.29 -89.27 -7.31
C THR A 57 1.32 -90.13 -8.06
N ARG A 58 1.39 -91.46 -7.92
CA ARG A 58 2.31 -92.34 -8.60
C ARG A 58 2.28 -92.26 -10.15
N GLY A 59 1.16 -91.70 -10.69
CA GLY A 59 0.95 -91.53 -12.14
C GLY A 59 1.09 -90.14 -12.69
N GLY A 60 1.48 -89.14 -11.89
CA GLY A 60 1.54 -87.71 -12.28
C GLY A 60 1.00 -86.79 -11.25
N VAL A 61 0.64 -85.58 -11.65
CA VAL A 61 -0.03 -84.56 -10.80
C VAL A 61 -1.52 -84.68 -10.97
N ARG A 62 -2.26 -84.88 -9.91
CA ARG A 62 -3.72 -84.91 -9.88
C ARG A 62 -4.25 -83.65 -9.08
N LEU A 63 -5.17 -82.89 -9.66
CA LEU A 63 -5.93 -81.86 -8.96
C LEU A 63 -7.17 -82.50 -8.35
N GLU A 64 -7.31 -82.41 -7.02
CA GLU A 64 -8.58 -82.79 -6.36
C GLU A 64 -9.57 -81.69 -6.58
N PHE A 65 -10.42 -81.83 -7.63
CA PHE A 65 -11.46 -80.87 -7.94
C PHE A 65 -12.63 -80.96 -6.95
N SER A 66 -12.95 -79.90 -6.30
CA SER A 66 -14.23 -79.65 -5.67
C SER A 66 -15.07 -78.82 -6.64
N ASP A 67 -16.15 -79.38 -7.19
CA ASP A 67 -17.06 -78.76 -8.20
C ASP A 67 -17.53 -77.35 -7.91
N ARG A 68 -17.42 -76.90 -6.67
CA ARG A 68 -17.79 -75.53 -6.25
C ARG A 68 -16.71 -74.50 -6.47
N PHE A 69 -15.43 -74.86 -6.41
CA PHE A 69 -14.31 -73.91 -6.42
C PHE A 69 -13.88 -73.57 -7.84
N PHE A 70 -14.17 -74.42 -8.84
CA PHE A 70 -13.63 -74.31 -10.19
C PHE A 70 -14.62 -73.93 -11.28
N ARG A 71 -15.88 -73.51 -10.93
CA ARG A 71 -16.85 -73.03 -11.94
C ARG A 71 -16.29 -71.90 -12.85
N GLY A 72 -15.28 -71.16 -12.44
CA GLY A 72 -14.62 -70.11 -13.25
C GLY A 72 -13.66 -70.66 -14.29
N PHE A 73 -13.23 -71.97 -14.15
CA PHE A 73 -12.22 -72.62 -15.01
C PHE A 73 -12.82 -73.62 -16.01
N ASP A 74 -14.11 -73.94 -15.93
CA ASP A 74 -14.73 -75.08 -16.62
C ASP A 74 -15.75 -74.69 -17.73
N ASP A 75 -15.94 -73.42 -18.05
CA ASP A 75 -16.96 -72.99 -19.02
C ASP A 75 -16.33 -72.29 -20.24
N ASP A 76 -16.99 -72.42 -21.41
CA ASP A 76 -16.69 -71.63 -22.62
C ASP A 76 -16.73 -70.10 -22.39
N ARG A 77 -17.32 -69.66 -21.30
CA ARG A 77 -17.28 -68.30 -20.79
C ARG A 77 -16.26 -68.10 -19.70
N ALA A 78 -15.33 -69.05 -19.53
CA ALA A 78 -14.33 -69.04 -18.45
C ALA A 78 -13.63 -67.69 -18.33
N ARG A 79 -13.62 -67.16 -17.10
CA ARG A 79 -12.87 -65.92 -16.74
C ARG A 79 -11.45 -66.24 -16.31
N ASP A 80 -11.23 -67.48 -15.84
CA ASP A 80 -9.99 -67.90 -15.20
C ASP A 80 -9.34 -69.03 -15.99
N PHE A 81 -8.01 -69.01 -16.09
CA PHE A 81 -7.19 -69.96 -16.78
C PHE A 81 -6.03 -70.36 -15.87
N PHE A 82 -5.69 -71.64 -15.86
CA PHE A 82 -4.45 -72.08 -15.19
C PHE A 82 -3.70 -73.13 -16.04
N MET A 83 -2.37 -73.19 -15.84
CA MET A 83 -1.52 -74.16 -16.39
C MET A 83 -0.44 -74.56 -15.39
N LEU A 84 -0.10 -75.85 -15.37
CA LEU A 84 0.94 -76.43 -14.52
C LEU A 84 2.00 -77.08 -15.39
N TRP A 85 3.24 -76.85 -15.10
CA TRP A 85 4.37 -77.44 -15.81
C TRP A 85 5.33 -78.13 -14.83
N ASP A 86 6.01 -79.15 -15.33
CA ASP A 86 7.15 -79.69 -14.62
C ASP A 86 8.40 -78.79 -14.80
N ARG A 87 9.46 -79.07 -14.11
CA ARG A 87 10.73 -78.34 -14.21
C ARG A 87 11.29 -78.30 -15.62
N ARG A 88 10.96 -79.31 -16.46
CA ARG A 88 11.42 -79.44 -17.85
C ARG A 88 10.51 -78.70 -18.86
N GLY A 89 9.49 -78.01 -18.39
CA GLY A 89 8.54 -77.23 -19.21
C GLY A 89 7.46 -78.12 -19.89
N ARG A 90 7.25 -79.35 -19.44
CA ARG A 90 6.15 -80.19 -19.93
C ARG A 90 4.89 -79.85 -19.16
N VAL A 91 3.76 -79.74 -19.88
CA VAL A 91 2.45 -79.43 -19.25
C VAL A 91 2.02 -80.70 -18.48
N LEU A 92 1.70 -80.48 -17.18
CA LEU A 92 1.21 -81.53 -16.28
C LEU A 92 -0.32 -81.49 -16.17
N ALA A 93 -0.87 -80.28 -16.12
CA ALA A 93 -2.31 -80.07 -16.12
C ALA A 93 -2.68 -78.65 -16.64
N ARG A 94 -3.85 -78.52 -17.15
CA ARG A 94 -4.39 -77.22 -17.60
C ARG A 94 -5.91 -77.12 -17.29
N SER A 95 -6.44 -75.90 -17.23
CA SER A 95 -7.87 -75.72 -17.12
C SER A 95 -8.61 -76.15 -18.40
N GLU A 96 -9.82 -76.63 -18.30
CA GLU A 96 -10.64 -77.07 -19.48
C GLU A 96 -10.95 -75.88 -20.41
N SER A 97 -10.91 -74.66 -19.88
CA SER A 97 -11.02 -73.41 -20.64
C SER A 97 -9.91 -73.22 -21.69
N ILE A 98 -8.77 -73.94 -21.60
CA ILE A 98 -7.68 -73.89 -22.59
C ILE A 98 -7.85 -75.08 -23.55
N ARG A 99 -8.25 -74.80 -24.79
CA ARG A 99 -8.46 -75.82 -25.83
C ARG A 99 -7.11 -76.30 -26.36
N ASP A 100 -7.10 -77.54 -26.98
CA ASP A 100 -5.89 -78.10 -27.51
C ASP A 100 -5.22 -77.30 -28.64
N LYS A 101 -5.96 -76.40 -29.29
CA LYS A 101 -5.48 -75.50 -30.36
C LYS A 101 -5.03 -74.17 -29.92
N ASP A 102 -5.23 -73.79 -28.62
CA ASP A 102 -4.86 -72.53 -28.10
C ASP A 102 -3.41 -72.44 -27.75
N ASP A 103 -2.80 -71.28 -27.89
CA ASP A 103 -1.43 -71.04 -27.47
C ASP A 103 -1.31 -71.20 -25.94
N PRO A 104 -0.29 -71.87 -25.47
CA PRO A 104 -0.02 -72.07 -24.05
C PRO A 104 0.16 -70.69 -23.33
N LEU A 105 -0.26 -70.64 -22.10
CA LEU A 105 0.03 -69.41 -21.26
C LEU A 105 1.57 -69.22 -21.19
N PRO A 106 2.05 -67.99 -21.29
CA PRO A 106 3.48 -67.67 -21.15
C PRO A 106 4.01 -68.16 -19.80
N LEU A 107 5.03 -68.98 -19.80
CA LEU A 107 5.65 -69.50 -18.59
C LEU A 107 6.59 -68.44 -17.99
N ARG A 108 6.10 -67.69 -17.01
CA ARG A 108 6.94 -66.85 -16.16
C ARG A 108 6.63 -67.23 -14.71
N THR A 109 7.67 -67.41 -13.92
CA THR A 109 7.50 -67.90 -12.55
C THR A 109 8.50 -67.25 -11.61
N GLY A 110 8.02 -66.60 -10.57
CA GLY A 110 8.80 -66.22 -9.40
C GLY A 110 8.85 -67.36 -8.36
N SER A 111 9.19 -67.01 -7.12
CA SER A 111 9.07 -67.88 -5.96
C SER A 111 7.66 -67.83 -5.38
N LEU A 112 7.27 -68.78 -4.52
CA LEU A 112 6.00 -68.75 -3.81
C LEU A 112 5.82 -67.50 -2.94
N ASN A 113 6.89 -66.99 -2.36
CA ASN A 113 6.89 -65.81 -1.51
C ASN A 113 6.93 -64.50 -2.31
N ASP A 114 7.47 -64.53 -3.53
CA ASP A 114 7.60 -63.40 -4.44
C ASP A 114 7.16 -63.83 -5.85
N PRO A 115 5.86 -63.92 -6.11
CA PRO A 115 5.30 -64.32 -7.40
C PRO A 115 5.46 -63.22 -8.44
N GLU A 116 5.64 -63.62 -9.69
CA GLU A 116 5.70 -62.69 -10.81
C GLU A 116 4.28 -62.39 -11.33
N HIS A 117 3.96 -61.09 -11.50
CA HIS A 117 2.71 -60.63 -12.08
C HIS A 117 2.96 -59.96 -13.42
N TRP A 118 2.12 -60.26 -14.43
CA TRP A 118 2.22 -59.64 -15.76
C TRP A 118 0.87 -59.58 -16.47
N ASN A 119 0.77 -58.66 -17.42
CA ASN A 119 -0.37 -58.60 -18.34
C ASN A 119 -0.14 -59.48 -19.55
N LEU A 120 -1.19 -60.14 -20.04
CA LEU A 120 -1.15 -60.98 -21.23
C LEU A 120 -2.47 -60.94 -21.98
N THR A 121 -2.46 -61.49 -23.19
CA THR A 121 -3.69 -61.83 -23.90
C THR A 121 -4.05 -63.25 -23.55
N LEU A 122 -5.28 -63.46 -23.04
CA LEU A 122 -5.80 -64.79 -22.68
C LEU A 122 -6.07 -65.63 -23.94
N PRO A 123 -6.18 -66.97 -23.82
CA PRO A 123 -6.48 -67.85 -24.93
C PRO A 123 -7.79 -67.52 -25.68
N ASN A 124 -8.73 -66.85 -24.99
CA ASN A 124 -10.00 -66.39 -25.58
C ASN A 124 -9.87 -65.01 -26.27
N GLY A 125 -8.65 -64.46 -26.44
CA GLY A 125 -8.35 -63.17 -27.08
C GLY A 125 -8.63 -61.95 -26.22
N ARG A 126 -9.01 -62.08 -24.96
CA ARG A 126 -9.31 -60.97 -24.05
C ARG A 126 -8.05 -60.53 -23.27
N PRO A 127 -7.98 -59.26 -22.87
CA PRO A 127 -6.87 -58.82 -22.00
C PRO A 127 -7.01 -59.49 -20.63
N GLY A 128 -5.92 -60.01 -20.13
CA GLY A 128 -5.83 -60.67 -18.84
C GLY A 128 -4.62 -60.23 -18.03
N ARG A 129 -4.58 -60.67 -16.78
CA ARG A 129 -3.47 -60.52 -15.87
C ARG A 129 -3.14 -61.87 -15.28
N ALA A 130 -1.88 -62.22 -15.21
CA ALA A 130 -1.40 -63.51 -14.74
C ALA A 130 -0.47 -63.37 -13.54
N ILE A 131 -0.45 -64.41 -12.74
CA ILE A 131 0.50 -64.63 -11.65
C ILE A 131 1.17 -65.97 -11.86
N GLY A 132 2.48 -66.04 -11.66
CA GLY A 132 3.22 -67.26 -11.78
C GLY A 132 4.21 -67.48 -10.65
N PHE A 133 4.24 -68.69 -10.12
CA PHE A 133 5.22 -69.09 -9.11
C PHE A 133 5.52 -70.60 -9.16
N ALA A 134 6.65 -70.94 -8.58
CA ALA A 134 7.06 -72.33 -8.41
C ALA A 134 6.72 -72.79 -6.97
N PHE A 135 6.24 -74.02 -6.82
CA PHE A 135 5.89 -74.59 -5.52
C PHE A 135 6.13 -76.14 -5.50
N LYS A 136 6.09 -76.71 -4.31
CA LYS A 136 6.20 -78.19 -4.13
C LYS A 136 4.84 -78.79 -3.76
N PRO A 137 4.19 -79.61 -4.58
CA PRO A 137 2.89 -80.22 -4.28
C PRO A 137 2.92 -81.13 -3.07
N ARG A 138 1.75 -81.25 -2.38
CA ARG A 138 1.59 -82.16 -1.23
C ARG A 138 1.64 -83.66 -1.75
N GLY A 139 2.17 -84.60 -0.92
CA GLY A 139 2.23 -86.03 -1.24
C GLY A 139 3.48 -86.47 -1.96
N SER A 140 4.52 -85.68 -2.12
CA SER A 140 5.86 -86.14 -2.56
C SER A 140 6.54 -86.84 -1.40
N GLY A 141 6.30 -88.16 -1.28
CA GLY A 141 7.03 -89.04 -0.34
C GLY A 141 8.55 -89.04 -0.56
N GLU A 142 9.30 -89.73 0.33
CA GLU A 142 10.76 -89.67 0.59
C GLU A 142 11.75 -89.73 -0.63
N ARG A 143 11.33 -89.56 -1.85
CA ARG A 143 12.20 -89.25 -3.00
C ARG A 143 12.23 -87.73 -3.26
N SER A 144 12.73 -87.07 -2.28
CA SER A 144 12.95 -85.65 -2.29
C SER A 144 14.21 -85.30 -3.06
N GLY A 145 14.09 -85.31 -4.36
CA GLY A 145 15.06 -84.67 -5.27
C GLY A 145 14.45 -83.33 -5.75
N ASP A 146 15.29 -82.49 -6.25
CA ASP A 146 15.05 -81.24 -6.94
C ASP A 146 13.97 -81.31 -8.06
N ASP A 147 13.58 -82.48 -8.47
CA ASP A 147 12.57 -82.87 -9.47
C ASP A 147 11.11 -82.74 -8.98
N ALA A 148 10.84 -82.31 -7.72
CA ALA A 148 9.53 -82.21 -7.16
C ALA A 148 8.89 -80.83 -7.38
N GLU A 149 9.58 -79.83 -7.94
CA GLU A 149 9.12 -78.51 -8.19
C GLU A 149 8.15 -78.42 -9.37
N VAL A 150 6.98 -77.83 -9.18
CA VAL A 150 5.93 -77.56 -10.18
C VAL A 150 5.80 -76.10 -10.35
N ARG A 151 5.64 -75.63 -11.58
CA ARG A 151 5.39 -74.23 -11.92
C ARG A 151 3.92 -74.02 -12.25
N LEU A 152 3.30 -73.05 -11.60
CA LEU A 152 1.92 -72.70 -11.82
C LEU A 152 1.83 -71.26 -12.39
N VAL A 153 1.02 -71.16 -13.42
CA VAL A 153 0.53 -69.83 -13.87
C VAL A 153 -0.99 -69.84 -13.81
N VAL A 154 -1.52 -68.82 -13.16
CA VAL A 154 -2.97 -68.54 -13.15
C VAL A 154 -3.21 -67.22 -13.80
N ALA A 155 -4.13 -67.15 -14.72
CA ALA A 155 -4.49 -65.92 -15.40
C ALA A 155 -6.01 -65.69 -15.33
N THR A 156 -6.39 -64.44 -15.17
CA THR A 156 -7.82 -64.01 -15.11
C THR A 156 -8.07 -62.82 -16.02
N ASN A 157 -9.33 -62.69 -16.46
CA ASN A 157 -9.77 -61.56 -17.28
C ASN A 157 -9.70 -60.25 -16.45
N ARG A 158 -8.98 -59.28 -16.98
CA ARG A 158 -8.83 -57.98 -16.30
C ARG A 158 -9.97 -56.97 -16.59
N ARG A 159 -11.04 -57.39 -17.25
CA ARG A 159 -12.12 -56.50 -17.64
C ARG A 159 -12.72 -55.72 -16.45
N GLU A 160 -12.96 -56.41 -15.32
CA GLU A 160 -13.46 -55.77 -14.10
C GLU A 160 -12.50 -54.70 -13.56
N LEU A 161 -11.18 -54.96 -13.61
CA LEU A 161 -10.16 -53.99 -13.27
C LEU A 161 -10.19 -52.79 -14.24
N ASP A 162 -10.25 -53.04 -15.54
CA ASP A 162 -10.31 -52.00 -16.55
C ASP A 162 -11.58 -51.14 -16.43
N GLU A 163 -12.72 -51.74 -16.18
CA GLU A 163 -14.00 -51.03 -15.91
C GLU A 163 -13.87 -50.11 -14.67
N THR A 164 -13.31 -50.63 -13.56
CA THR A 164 -13.08 -49.83 -12.34
C THR A 164 -12.10 -48.68 -12.60
N LEU A 165 -11.03 -48.91 -13.36
CA LEU A 165 -10.06 -47.88 -13.71
C LEU A 165 -10.69 -46.77 -14.60
N TRP A 166 -11.58 -47.16 -15.55
CA TRP A 166 -12.32 -46.20 -16.36
C TRP A 166 -13.33 -45.40 -15.55
N GLU A 167 -14.00 -46.01 -14.58
CA GLU A 167 -14.92 -45.32 -13.66
C GLU A 167 -14.14 -44.33 -12.79
N LEU A 168 -13.01 -44.72 -12.21
CA LEU A 168 -12.16 -43.85 -11.42
C LEU A 168 -11.68 -42.64 -12.24
N LEU A 169 -11.25 -42.88 -13.49
CA LEU A 169 -10.84 -41.81 -14.40
C LEU A 169 -12.02 -40.86 -14.70
N GLY A 170 -13.20 -41.41 -14.99
CA GLY A 170 -14.41 -40.63 -15.28
C GLY A 170 -14.84 -39.75 -14.10
N ILE A 171 -14.85 -40.31 -12.89
CA ILE A 171 -15.16 -39.57 -11.66
C ILE A 171 -14.13 -38.47 -11.41
N SER A 172 -12.84 -38.80 -11.50
CA SER A 172 -11.75 -37.85 -11.29
C SER A 172 -11.78 -36.72 -12.31
N ALA A 173 -12.03 -37.01 -13.59
CA ALA A 173 -12.16 -36.02 -14.66
C ALA A 173 -13.41 -35.14 -14.45
N GLY A 174 -14.56 -35.75 -14.08
CA GLY A 174 -15.79 -35.03 -13.78
C GLY A 174 -15.64 -34.05 -12.61
N CYS A 175 -15.06 -34.51 -11.51
CA CYS A 175 -14.70 -33.65 -10.37
C CYS A 175 -13.73 -32.52 -10.77
N GLY A 176 -12.73 -32.84 -11.57
CA GLY A 176 -11.77 -31.86 -12.06
C GLY A 176 -12.42 -30.76 -12.89
N LEU A 177 -13.31 -31.13 -13.82
CA LEU A 177 -14.06 -30.18 -14.65
C LEU A 177 -15.01 -29.28 -13.82
N LEU A 178 -15.68 -29.87 -12.84
CA LEU A 178 -16.55 -29.13 -11.94
C LEU A 178 -15.78 -28.11 -11.12
N LEU A 179 -14.66 -28.52 -10.51
CA LEU A 179 -13.79 -27.65 -9.73
C LEU A 179 -13.15 -26.56 -10.59
N LEU A 180 -12.78 -26.87 -11.82
CA LEU A 180 -12.27 -25.91 -12.79
C LEU A 180 -13.35 -24.86 -13.10
N GLY A 181 -14.57 -25.28 -13.41
CA GLY A 181 -15.69 -24.36 -13.68
C GLY A 181 -16.00 -23.47 -12.49
N ALA A 182 -16.04 -24.04 -11.29
CA ALA A 182 -16.24 -23.27 -10.04
C ALA A 182 -15.10 -22.26 -9.83
N THR A 183 -13.85 -22.65 -10.04
CA THR A 183 -12.68 -21.78 -9.91
C THR A 183 -12.75 -20.59 -10.86
N LEU A 184 -13.06 -20.85 -12.13
CA LEU A 184 -13.17 -19.80 -13.16
C LEU A 184 -14.35 -18.85 -12.94
N ALA A 185 -15.40 -19.29 -12.26
CA ALA A 185 -16.56 -18.46 -11.93
C ALA A 185 -16.36 -17.67 -10.62
N ILE A 186 -15.89 -18.31 -9.56
CA ILE A 186 -15.86 -17.74 -8.22
C ILE A 186 -14.70 -16.73 -8.08
N ILE A 187 -13.49 -17.06 -8.55
CA ILE A 187 -12.32 -16.18 -8.36
C ILE A 187 -12.53 -14.79 -8.97
N PRO A 188 -12.94 -14.64 -10.25
CA PRO A 188 -13.19 -13.32 -10.82
C PRO A 188 -14.30 -12.55 -10.10
N LEU A 189 -15.36 -13.25 -9.67
CA LEU A 189 -16.49 -12.65 -8.96
C LEU A 189 -16.07 -12.08 -7.59
N VAL A 190 -15.33 -12.87 -6.81
CA VAL A 190 -14.81 -12.44 -5.49
C VAL A 190 -13.86 -11.27 -5.63
N LEU A 191 -12.92 -11.34 -6.58
CA LEU A 191 -11.97 -10.25 -6.84
C LEU A 191 -12.68 -8.99 -7.35
N TRP A 192 -13.71 -9.12 -8.17
CA TRP A 192 -14.50 -7.97 -8.64
C TRP A 192 -15.23 -7.27 -7.50
N ARG A 193 -15.86 -8.05 -6.61
CA ARG A 193 -16.53 -7.49 -5.42
C ARG A 193 -15.53 -6.88 -4.42
N GLY A 194 -14.44 -7.59 -4.15
CA GLY A 194 -13.43 -7.15 -3.18
C GLY A 194 -12.67 -5.88 -3.59
N LEU A 195 -12.46 -5.66 -4.90
CA LEU A 195 -11.75 -4.48 -5.40
C LEU A 195 -12.65 -3.30 -5.76
N ARG A 196 -13.98 -3.46 -5.75
CA ARG A 196 -14.95 -2.39 -6.04
C ARG A 196 -14.80 -1.16 -5.14
N PRO A 197 -14.55 -1.29 -3.82
CA PRO A 197 -14.33 -0.12 -2.95
C PRO A 197 -13.10 0.71 -3.36
N LEU A 198 -12.07 0.09 -3.91
CA LEU A 198 -10.88 0.78 -4.40
C LEU A 198 -11.19 1.63 -5.65
N ASP A 199 -12.01 1.08 -6.57
CA ASP A 199 -12.48 1.82 -7.75
C ASP A 199 -13.34 3.01 -7.33
N ALA A 200 -14.23 2.83 -6.33
CA ALA A 200 -15.07 3.91 -5.78
C ALA A 200 -14.24 5.00 -5.11
N LEU A 201 -13.20 4.64 -4.34
CA LEU A 201 -12.27 5.60 -3.75
C LEU A 201 -11.52 6.39 -4.84
N GLY A 202 -11.03 5.71 -5.87
CA GLY A 202 -10.36 6.35 -7.01
C GLY A 202 -11.27 7.34 -7.76
N GLU A 203 -12.54 7.01 -7.93
CA GLU A 203 -13.52 7.90 -8.55
C GLU A 203 -13.86 9.11 -7.66
N SER A 204 -13.94 8.91 -6.33
CA SER A 204 -14.14 10.00 -5.38
C SER A 204 -12.99 11.00 -5.44
N VAL A 205 -11.74 10.52 -5.45
CA VAL A 205 -10.55 11.38 -5.59
C VAL A 205 -10.54 12.12 -6.91
N ARG A 206 -10.96 11.49 -8.00
CA ARG A 206 -10.99 12.12 -9.35
C ARG A 206 -11.97 13.28 -9.45
N ARG A 207 -13.04 13.30 -8.65
CA ARG A 207 -14.06 14.36 -8.62
C ARG A 207 -13.65 15.56 -7.79
N ILE A 208 -12.55 15.46 -7.05
CA ILE A 208 -12.06 16.57 -6.22
C ILE A 208 -11.23 17.49 -7.12
N ASP A 209 -11.66 18.74 -7.20
CA ASP A 209 -10.95 19.84 -7.84
C ASP A 209 -10.85 21.04 -6.88
N ALA A 210 -10.36 22.18 -7.35
CA ALA A 210 -10.16 23.38 -6.53
C ALA A 210 -11.47 23.93 -5.93
N ASP A 211 -12.61 23.73 -6.60
CA ASP A 211 -13.91 24.21 -6.13
C ASP A 211 -14.61 23.25 -5.18
N THR A 212 -14.15 21.99 -5.14
CA THR A 212 -14.78 20.91 -4.36
C THR A 212 -13.90 20.36 -3.22
N LEU A 213 -12.84 21.10 -2.86
CA LEU A 213 -11.89 20.70 -1.80
C LEU A 213 -12.53 20.47 -0.42
N ALA A 214 -13.69 21.08 -0.16
CA ALA A 214 -14.47 20.85 1.06
C ALA A 214 -15.09 19.46 1.16
N THR A 215 -15.17 18.73 0.02
CA THR A 215 -15.71 17.37 0.00
C THR A 215 -14.77 16.42 0.71
N ARG A 216 -15.33 15.58 1.59
CA ARG A 216 -14.56 14.55 2.31
C ARG A 216 -14.94 13.16 1.85
N ILE A 217 -13.94 12.28 1.84
CA ILE A 217 -14.13 10.87 1.52
C ILE A 217 -14.74 10.19 2.75
N ALA A 218 -15.91 9.57 2.57
CA ALA A 218 -16.61 8.85 3.64
C ALA A 218 -15.85 7.56 4.00
N GLY A 219 -15.13 7.57 5.13
CA GLY A 219 -14.33 6.45 5.60
C GLY A 219 -15.16 5.27 6.09
N ASP A 220 -16.35 5.52 6.68
CA ASP A 220 -17.20 4.50 7.31
C ASP A 220 -17.77 3.47 6.31
N ALA A 221 -17.87 3.83 5.04
CA ALA A 221 -18.33 2.94 3.97
C ALA A 221 -17.20 2.09 3.33
N LEU A 222 -15.94 2.29 3.76
CA LEU A 222 -14.77 1.61 3.20
C LEU A 222 -14.33 0.45 4.08
N PRO A 223 -13.76 -0.63 3.49
CA PRO A 223 -13.07 -1.67 4.23
C PRO A 223 -12.00 -1.11 5.18
N ALA A 224 -11.73 -1.82 6.27
CA ALA A 224 -10.80 -1.39 7.31
C ALA A 224 -9.39 -1.06 6.77
N GLU A 225 -8.96 -1.77 5.75
CA GLU A 225 -7.66 -1.59 5.08
C GLU A 225 -7.57 -0.27 4.30
N LEU A 226 -8.70 0.30 3.87
CA LEU A 226 -8.76 1.56 3.11
C LEU A 226 -9.05 2.79 3.98
N GLN A 227 -9.56 2.61 5.20
CA GLN A 227 -9.85 3.72 6.13
C GLN A 227 -8.63 4.60 6.45
N PRO A 228 -7.42 4.05 6.73
CA PRO A 228 -6.24 4.89 6.96
C PRO A 228 -5.85 5.72 5.74
N ILE A 229 -6.08 5.20 4.53
CA ILE A 229 -5.79 5.92 3.29
C ILE A 229 -6.78 7.07 3.12
N ALA A 230 -8.08 6.83 3.35
CA ALA A 230 -9.11 7.87 3.29
C ALA A 230 -8.86 8.97 4.33
N ALA A 231 -8.45 8.62 5.56
CA ALA A 231 -8.11 9.58 6.60
C ALA A 231 -6.92 10.47 6.20
N ARG A 232 -5.86 9.89 5.64
CA ARG A 232 -4.69 10.65 5.15
C ARG A 232 -5.03 11.56 3.96
N LEU A 233 -5.87 11.09 3.05
CA LEU A 233 -6.38 11.92 1.94
C LEU A 233 -7.21 13.10 2.47
N ASN A 234 -8.10 12.87 3.44
CA ASN A 234 -8.90 13.92 4.06
C ASN A 234 -8.03 14.97 4.79
N ASP A 235 -6.95 14.56 5.48
CA ASP A 235 -5.97 15.46 6.08
C ASP A 235 -5.29 16.33 5.00
N LEU A 236 -4.83 15.73 3.91
CA LEU A 236 -4.24 16.46 2.80
C LEU A 236 -5.22 17.45 2.16
N LEU A 237 -6.47 17.04 1.95
CA LEU A 237 -7.53 17.90 1.42
C LEU A 237 -7.80 19.08 2.36
N GLY A 238 -7.85 18.86 3.67
CA GLY A 238 -8.01 19.93 4.65
C GLY A 238 -6.87 20.96 4.63
N ARG A 239 -5.64 20.51 4.52
CA ARG A 239 -4.46 21.38 4.38
C ARG A 239 -4.47 22.17 3.06
N LEU A 240 -4.89 21.52 1.98
CA LEU A 240 -4.98 22.15 0.66
C LEU A 240 -6.09 23.20 0.64
N GLU A 241 -7.30 22.87 1.16
CA GLU A 241 -8.42 23.80 1.31
C GLU A 241 -8.00 25.03 2.11
N ALA A 242 -7.40 24.85 3.28
CA ALA A 242 -6.90 25.95 4.08
C ALA A 242 -5.85 26.81 3.37
N SER A 243 -5.05 26.22 2.48
CA SER A 243 -4.07 26.95 1.67
C SER A 243 -4.74 27.77 0.57
N PHE A 244 -5.70 27.20 -0.15
CA PHE A 244 -6.48 27.93 -1.17
C PHE A 244 -7.31 29.06 -0.60
N GLU A 245 -7.92 28.85 0.57
CA GLU A 245 -8.67 29.89 1.27
C GLU A 245 -7.78 31.08 1.70
N ARG A 246 -6.54 30.81 2.14
CA ARG A 246 -5.56 31.86 2.43
C ARG A 246 -5.16 32.61 1.17
N GLU A 247 -4.89 31.92 0.09
CA GLU A 247 -4.51 32.51 -1.20
C GLU A 247 -5.63 33.37 -1.79
N ARG A 248 -6.88 32.87 -1.72
CA ARG A 248 -8.05 33.61 -2.19
C ARG A 248 -8.28 34.89 -1.40
N ARG A 249 -8.19 34.83 -0.06
CA ARG A 249 -8.28 36.02 0.80
C ARG A 249 -7.16 36.99 0.49
N PHE A 250 -5.93 36.53 0.40
CA PHE A 250 -4.78 37.36 0.02
C PHE A 250 -5.01 38.10 -1.31
N SER A 251 -5.47 37.40 -2.33
CA SER A 251 -5.73 38.00 -3.65
C SER A 251 -6.84 39.04 -3.60
N ALA A 252 -7.90 38.80 -2.81
CA ALA A 252 -9.00 39.73 -2.65
C ALA A 252 -8.55 41.01 -1.90
N ASP A 253 -7.83 40.85 -0.79
CA ASP A 253 -7.30 41.95 0.04
C ASP A 253 -6.30 42.78 -0.75
N LEU A 254 -5.40 42.11 -1.51
CA LEU A 254 -4.45 42.76 -2.40
C LEU A 254 -5.16 43.63 -3.45
N ALA A 255 -6.19 43.10 -4.09
CA ALA A 255 -6.94 43.84 -5.10
C ALA A 255 -7.62 45.07 -4.49
N HIS A 256 -8.10 44.97 -3.23
CA HIS A 256 -8.71 46.07 -2.53
C HIS A 256 -7.71 47.18 -2.15
N GLU A 257 -6.57 46.78 -1.54
CA GLU A 257 -5.50 47.69 -1.08
C GLU A 257 -4.75 48.39 -2.24
N LEU A 258 -4.73 47.80 -3.43
CA LEU A 258 -4.18 48.45 -4.62
C LEU A 258 -5.19 49.38 -5.33
N ARG A 259 -6.48 49.04 -5.30
CA ARG A 259 -7.52 49.80 -6.01
C ARG A 259 -7.70 51.20 -5.43
N THR A 260 -7.66 51.35 -4.12
CA THR A 260 -7.87 52.61 -3.42
C THR A 260 -6.80 53.66 -3.79
N PRO A 261 -5.48 53.43 -3.57
CA PRO A 261 -4.46 54.45 -3.92
C PRO A 261 -4.38 54.68 -5.43
N LEU A 262 -4.68 53.66 -6.24
CA LEU A 262 -4.71 53.86 -7.71
C LEU A 262 -5.87 54.76 -8.13
N ALA A 263 -7.05 54.67 -7.48
CA ALA A 263 -8.19 55.55 -7.72
C ALA A 263 -7.87 56.96 -7.25
N GLU A 264 -7.20 57.14 -6.11
CA GLU A 264 -6.76 58.45 -5.59
C GLU A 264 -5.76 59.12 -6.53
N LEU A 265 -4.73 58.36 -7.01
CA LEU A 265 -3.77 58.84 -8.02
C LEU A 265 -4.47 59.29 -9.32
N ARG A 266 -5.41 58.46 -9.81
CA ARG A 266 -6.19 58.79 -11.01
C ARG A 266 -7.01 60.04 -10.79
N SER A 267 -7.71 60.17 -9.64
CA SER A 267 -8.49 61.37 -9.32
C SER A 267 -7.60 62.60 -9.23
N ALA A 268 -6.44 62.51 -8.58
CA ALA A 268 -5.48 63.62 -8.52
C ALA A 268 -5.01 64.05 -9.90
N ALA A 269 -4.67 63.06 -10.78
CA ALA A 269 -4.28 63.38 -12.18
C ALA A 269 -5.42 63.97 -13.00
N GLU A 270 -6.66 63.48 -12.88
CA GLU A 270 -7.83 64.03 -13.55
C GLU A 270 -8.12 65.47 -13.09
N CYS A 271 -8.01 65.75 -11.80
CA CYS A 271 -8.14 67.10 -11.23
C CYS A 271 -7.05 68.04 -11.76
N ALA A 272 -5.77 67.60 -11.79
CA ALA A 272 -4.66 68.41 -12.32
C ALA A 272 -4.83 68.74 -13.83
N LEU A 273 -5.41 67.83 -14.61
CA LEU A 273 -5.68 68.05 -16.02
C LEU A 273 -6.86 69.01 -16.25
N LYS A 274 -7.90 68.90 -15.41
CA LYS A 274 -9.13 69.69 -15.57
C LYS A 274 -9.02 71.12 -15.04
N TRP A 275 -8.22 71.30 -13.98
CA TRP A 275 -8.01 72.60 -13.31
C TRP A 275 -6.51 72.85 -13.10
N PRO A 276 -5.73 73.13 -14.13
CA PRO A 276 -4.27 73.28 -14.07
C PRO A 276 -3.85 74.49 -13.19
N ASP A 277 -4.69 75.53 -13.10
CA ASP A 277 -4.41 76.74 -12.34
C ASP A 277 -4.60 76.57 -10.84
N THR A 278 -5.20 75.46 -10.38
CA THR A 278 -5.39 75.12 -8.94
C THR A 278 -4.31 74.22 -8.38
N ARG A 279 -3.32 73.86 -9.17
CA ARG A 279 -2.23 72.96 -8.78
C ARG A 279 -1.28 73.71 -7.86
N ASP A 280 -1.13 73.20 -6.66
CA ASP A 280 -0.20 73.71 -5.66
C ASP A 280 0.82 72.63 -5.20
N ALA A 281 1.86 73.05 -4.53
CA ALA A 281 2.92 72.16 -4.02
C ALA A 281 2.40 71.19 -2.94
N ALA A 282 1.25 71.42 -2.36
CA ALA A 282 0.61 70.51 -1.40
C ALA A 282 0.00 69.33 -2.13
N THR A 283 -0.77 69.59 -3.19
CA THR A 283 -1.36 68.55 -4.05
C THR A 283 -0.31 67.65 -4.70
N ASP A 284 0.82 68.24 -5.14
CA ASP A 284 1.95 67.45 -5.68
C ASP A 284 2.60 66.55 -4.63
N ARG A 285 2.75 67.06 -3.39
CA ARG A 285 3.27 66.30 -2.26
C ARG A 285 2.36 65.13 -1.88
N ASP A 286 1.04 65.36 -1.86
CA ASP A 286 0.05 64.31 -1.57
C ASP A 286 0.08 63.22 -2.66
N THR A 287 0.14 63.64 -3.92
CA THR A 287 0.28 62.70 -5.06
C THR A 287 1.55 61.85 -4.96
N LEU A 288 2.68 62.48 -4.59
CA LEU A 288 3.95 61.77 -4.39
C LEU A 288 3.86 60.83 -3.18
N ALA A 289 3.19 61.24 -2.09
CA ALA A 289 3.00 60.37 -0.93
C ALA A 289 2.18 59.13 -1.26
N ILE A 290 1.11 59.26 -2.06
CA ILE A 290 0.30 58.12 -2.55
C ILE A 290 1.12 57.20 -3.42
N ALA A 291 1.91 57.73 -4.39
CA ALA A 291 2.79 56.95 -5.25
C ALA A 291 3.85 56.16 -4.45
N THR A 292 4.50 56.83 -3.47
CA THR A 292 5.49 56.20 -2.60
C THR A 292 4.87 55.11 -1.70
N HIS A 293 3.63 55.34 -1.24
CA HIS A 293 2.87 54.33 -0.51
C HIS A 293 2.62 53.09 -1.35
N LEU A 294 2.18 53.26 -2.61
CA LEU A 294 1.90 52.19 -3.52
C LEU A 294 3.17 51.40 -3.88
N GLU A 295 4.30 52.08 -4.10
CA GLU A 295 5.60 51.45 -4.30
C GLU A 295 6.02 50.55 -3.10
N ARG A 296 5.78 51.05 -1.88
CA ARG A 296 6.03 50.31 -0.62
C ARG A 296 5.18 49.05 -0.57
N VAL A 297 3.88 49.14 -0.87
CA VAL A 297 2.95 48.00 -0.91
C VAL A 297 3.45 46.93 -1.88
N VAL A 298 3.76 47.32 -3.12
CA VAL A 298 4.27 46.38 -4.16
C VAL A 298 5.58 45.73 -3.73
N THR A 299 6.51 46.52 -3.16
CA THR A 299 7.82 46.02 -2.69
C THR A 299 7.62 45.01 -1.55
N HIS A 300 6.72 45.27 -0.60
CA HIS A 300 6.42 44.33 0.50
C HIS A 300 5.80 43.02 0.00
N ILE A 301 4.91 43.09 -0.99
CA ILE A 301 4.30 41.89 -1.61
C ILE A 301 5.32 41.05 -2.30
N LEU A 302 6.21 41.68 -3.12
CA LEU A 302 7.29 40.97 -3.80
C LEU A 302 8.28 40.31 -2.81
N ALA A 303 8.60 41.03 -1.72
CA ALA A 303 9.47 40.48 -0.66
C ALA A 303 8.82 39.31 0.07
N LEU A 304 7.53 39.38 0.38
CA LEU A 304 6.75 38.26 0.97
C LEU A 304 6.75 37.05 0.04
N ALA A 305 6.43 37.24 -1.26
CA ALA A 305 6.39 36.16 -2.24
C ALA A 305 7.76 35.47 -2.39
N ARG A 306 8.85 36.24 -2.45
CA ARG A 306 10.22 35.69 -2.51
C ARG A 306 10.60 34.95 -1.22
N GLY A 307 10.19 35.49 -0.06
CA GLY A 307 10.46 34.87 1.23
C GLY A 307 9.78 33.51 1.39
N GLU A 308 8.53 33.41 0.95
CA GLU A 308 7.77 32.15 0.99
C GLU A 308 8.30 31.08 0.02
N GLN A 309 8.86 31.50 -1.09
CA GLN A 309 9.52 30.59 -2.05
C GLN A 309 10.97 30.24 -1.66
N GLY A 310 11.46 30.78 -0.53
CA GLY A 310 12.87 30.59 -0.12
C GLY A 310 13.89 31.23 -1.06
N GLN A 311 13.47 32.24 -1.85
CA GLN A 311 14.30 32.90 -2.87
C GLN A 311 14.93 34.21 -2.39
N LEU A 312 14.76 34.58 -1.10
CA LEU A 312 15.47 35.72 -0.51
C LEU A 312 16.94 35.35 -0.34
N ALA A 313 17.81 36.12 -0.98
CA ALA A 313 19.24 36.06 -0.69
C ALA A 313 19.49 36.67 0.69
N VAL A 314 20.15 35.93 1.58
CA VAL A 314 20.46 36.36 2.95
C VAL A 314 21.98 36.37 3.12
N SER A 315 22.52 37.50 3.55
CA SER A 315 23.95 37.65 3.90
C SER A 315 24.11 37.70 5.41
N MET A 316 24.31 36.53 6.02
CA MET A 316 24.49 36.43 7.47
C MET A 316 25.85 36.89 7.90
N GLU A 317 25.88 37.90 8.79
CA GLU A 317 27.12 38.42 9.41
C GLU A 317 26.91 38.66 10.92
N PRO A 318 28.01 38.72 11.71
CA PRO A 318 27.90 39.06 13.13
C PRO A 318 27.46 40.50 13.30
N VAL A 319 26.32 40.74 13.94
CA VAL A 319 25.77 42.08 14.21
C VAL A 319 25.79 42.32 15.72
N ALA A 320 26.38 43.42 16.16
CA ALA A 320 26.35 43.91 17.54
C ALA A 320 24.97 44.55 17.79
N LEU A 321 24.04 43.82 18.43
CA LEU A 321 22.63 44.25 18.62
C LEU A 321 22.52 45.45 19.55
N ASP A 322 23.40 45.54 20.54
CA ASP A 322 23.43 46.64 21.51
C ASP A 322 23.78 48.00 20.88
N GLU A 323 24.45 47.98 19.73
CA GLU A 323 24.73 49.21 18.96
C GLU A 323 23.72 49.37 17.81
N PHE A 324 23.35 48.29 17.15
CA PHE A 324 22.46 48.28 15.97
C PHE A 324 21.04 48.69 16.29
N VAL A 325 20.46 48.23 17.40
CA VAL A 325 19.07 48.52 17.79
C VAL A 325 18.90 50.01 18.10
N PRO A 326 19.75 50.66 18.93
CA PRO A 326 19.68 52.10 19.13
C PRO A 326 19.96 52.95 17.87
N GLU A 327 20.85 52.46 16.97
CA GLU A 327 21.07 53.13 15.68
C GLU A 327 19.78 53.20 14.85
N VAL A 328 19.08 52.10 14.68
CA VAL A 328 17.80 52.05 13.94
C VAL A 328 16.74 52.91 14.63
N TRP A 329 16.72 52.89 15.98
CA TRP A 329 15.76 53.71 16.76
C TRP A 329 15.92 55.20 16.54
N ARG A 330 17.09 55.73 16.26
CA ARG A 330 17.36 57.18 16.07
C ARG A 330 16.38 57.82 15.06
N ALA A 331 15.97 57.06 14.02
CA ALA A 331 15.06 57.57 13.02
C ALA A 331 13.63 57.84 13.57
N PHE A 332 13.28 57.26 14.70
CA PHE A 332 11.93 57.34 15.33
C PHE A 332 11.92 58.28 16.53
N ALA A 333 13.09 58.67 17.08
CA ALA A 333 13.19 59.42 18.30
C ALA A 333 12.45 60.77 18.26
N ALA A 334 12.57 61.53 17.17
CA ALA A 334 11.88 62.80 17.00
C ALA A 334 10.36 62.64 16.96
N ARG A 335 9.85 61.56 16.29
CA ARG A 335 8.43 61.27 16.18
C ARG A 335 7.84 60.76 17.51
N ALA A 336 8.60 59.99 18.26
CA ALA A 336 8.23 59.52 19.59
C ALA A 336 8.15 60.72 20.59
N SER A 337 9.14 61.60 20.57
CA SER A 337 9.17 62.82 21.37
C SER A 337 7.99 63.76 21.03
N GLY A 338 7.66 63.94 19.74
CA GLY A 338 6.54 64.72 19.29
C GLY A 338 5.18 64.22 19.78
N ARG A 339 5.10 62.92 20.10
CA ARG A 339 3.90 62.27 20.70
C ARG A 339 3.99 62.19 22.23
N GLY A 340 5.04 62.74 22.85
CA GLY A 340 5.25 62.70 24.28
C GLY A 340 5.50 61.31 24.86
N LEU A 341 5.99 60.37 24.07
CA LEU A 341 6.22 59.01 24.54
C LEU A 341 7.42 58.96 25.49
N ASP A 342 7.29 58.22 26.59
CA ASP A 342 8.37 57.90 27.51
C ASP A 342 9.11 56.65 27.02
N VAL A 343 10.32 56.80 26.52
CA VAL A 343 11.07 55.72 25.84
C VAL A 343 12.27 55.26 26.66
N ALA A 344 12.25 54.02 27.10
CA ALA A 344 13.34 53.37 27.78
C ALA A 344 14.07 52.40 26.84
N ILE A 345 15.36 52.54 26.62
CA ILE A 345 16.21 51.63 25.86
C ILE A 345 17.25 51.03 26.79
N THR A 346 17.20 49.72 26.94
CA THR A 346 18.16 48.96 27.75
C THR A 346 18.90 47.96 26.87
N THR A 347 20.22 48.05 26.82
CA THR A 347 21.02 47.12 26.00
C THR A 347 22.08 46.44 26.84
N VAL A 348 22.35 45.15 26.53
CA VAL A 348 23.46 44.37 27.04
C VAL A 348 24.29 43.99 25.84
N PRO A 349 25.65 44.04 25.92
CA PRO A 349 26.55 43.64 24.84
C PRO A 349 26.13 42.26 24.30
N THR A 350 25.64 42.21 23.08
CA THR A 350 25.09 41.00 22.48
C THR A 350 25.36 40.98 20.97
N THR A 351 26.08 39.98 20.51
CA THR A 351 26.34 39.76 19.08
C THR A 351 25.55 38.56 18.60
N ALA A 352 24.86 38.70 17.48
CA ALA A 352 24.11 37.59 16.84
C ALA A 352 24.30 37.60 15.32
N ALA A 353 24.29 36.42 14.71
CA ALA A 353 24.33 36.29 13.26
C ALA A 353 23.00 36.76 12.66
N ALA A 354 23.04 37.77 11.79
CA ALA A 354 21.89 38.32 11.10
C ALA A 354 22.26 38.91 9.76
N ASP A 355 21.31 39.11 8.88
CA ASP A 355 21.45 39.98 7.71
C ASP A 355 21.07 41.40 8.16
N PRO A 356 21.95 42.39 8.12
CA PRO A 356 21.70 43.73 8.63
C PRO A 356 20.57 44.45 7.93
N ALA A 357 20.37 44.20 6.62
CA ALA A 357 19.29 44.83 5.85
C ALA A 357 17.92 44.29 6.27
N LEU A 358 17.82 42.96 6.40
CA LEU A 358 16.57 42.30 6.86
C LEU A 358 16.29 42.64 8.32
N LEU A 359 17.31 42.62 9.19
CA LEU A 359 17.16 42.99 10.60
C LEU A 359 16.70 44.45 10.75
N ARG A 360 17.30 45.38 10.00
CA ARG A 360 16.88 46.78 9.95
C ARG A 360 15.41 46.90 9.53
N SER A 361 14.98 46.18 8.52
CA SER A 361 13.58 46.16 8.07
C SER A 361 12.62 45.68 9.16
N ILE A 362 12.98 44.59 9.89
CA ILE A 362 12.19 44.07 11.01
C ILE A 362 12.07 45.11 12.10
N LEU A 363 13.20 45.67 12.55
CA LEU A 363 13.24 46.66 13.62
C LEU A 363 12.46 47.94 13.25
N THR A 364 12.61 48.41 11.99
CA THR A 364 11.83 49.53 11.45
C THR A 364 10.36 49.29 11.57
N ASN A 365 9.85 48.15 11.13
CA ASN A 365 8.43 47.81 11.26
C ASN A 365 7.95 47.70 12.71
N LEU A 366 8.77 47.12 13.60
CA LEU A 366 8.42 47.01 15.03
C LEU A 366 8.37 48.40 15.71
N PHE A 367 9.36 49.26 15.41
CA PHE A 367 9.44 50.60 16.00
C PHE A 367 8.36 51.53 15.45
N GLU A 368 8.07 51.44 14.13
CA GLU A 368 6.96 52.20 13.52
C GLU A 368 5.64 51.83 14.18
N ASN A 369 5.33 50.53 14.30
CA ASN A 369 4.16 50.04 15.00
C ASN A 369 4.13 50.50 16.46
N ALA A 370 5.25 50.36 17.19
CA ALA A 370 5.30 50.77 18.59
C ALA A 370 5.07 52.25 18.77
N VAL A 371 5.64 53.10 17.92
CA VAL A 371 5.42 54.57 17.98
C VAL A 371 4.00 54.93 17.60
N ASP A 372 3.38 54.30 16.58
CA ASP A 372 2.06 54.69 16.08
C ASP A 372 0.92 54.21 16.95
N TYR A 373 1.02 53.02 17.51
CA TYR A 373 -0.04 52.42 18.32
C TYR A 373 0.09 52.68 19.83
N THR A 374 1.24 53.19 20.31
CA THR A 374 1.31 53.67 21.70
C THR A 374 0.46 54.92 21.90
N PRO A 375 -0.44 54.98 22.89
CA PRO A 375 -1.16 56.18 23.23
C PRO A 375 -0.22 57.36 23.54
N ALA A 376 -0.65 58.61 23.24
CA ALA A 376 0.13 59.79 23.56
C ALA A 376 0.47 59.83 25.07
N GLY A 377 1.74 60.10 25.38
CA GLY A 377 2.27 60.03 26.75
C GLY A 377 2.50 58.64 27.31
N GLY A 378 2.31 57.58 26.49
CA GLY A 378 2.53 56.20 26.91
C GLY A 378 4.01 55.82 26.98
N ALA A 379 4.31 54.75 27.75
CA ALA A 379 5.67 54.25 27.93
C ALA A 379 6.00 53.20 26.86
N LEU A 380 7.15 53.32 26.20
CA LEU A 380 7.70 52.37 25.23
C LEU A 380 9.02 51.81 25.75
N SER A 381 9.16 50.49 25.81
CA SER A 381 10.41 49.86 26.23
C SER A 381 11.04 49.02 25.10
N ILE A 382 12.32 49.24 24.88
CA ILE A 382 13.13 48.47 23.93
C ILE A 382 14.30 47.86 24.73
N ALA A 383 14.43 46.51 24.67
CA ALA A 383 15.47 45.81 25.39
C ALA A 383 16.26 44.87 24.46
N VAL A 384 17.57 44.87 24.57
CA VAL A 384 18.48 43.87 24.01
C VAL A 384 19.00 43.05 25.16
N GLU A 385 18.79 41.76 25.13
CA GLU A 385 19.13 40.83 26.21
C GLU A 385 20.00 39.68 25.68
N SER A 386 20.97 39.27 26.45
CA SER A 386 21.78 38.08 26.21
C SER A 386 21.28 36.99 27.13
N LEU A 387 20.72 35.93 26.55
CA LEU A 387 20.25 34.74 27.26
C LEU A 387 21.28 33.60 27.08
N PRO A 388 21.33 32.60 27.98
CA PRO A 388 22.14 31.40 27.75
C PRO A 388 21.76 30.73 26.42
N GLY A 389 22.67 30.79 25.42
CA GLY A 389 22.42 30.21 24.11
C GLY A 389 21.44 30.98 23.18
N ALA A 390 21.07 32.23 23.50
CA ALA A 390 20.21 33.02 22.64
C ALA A 390 20.41 34.52 22.77
N ALA A 391 20.16 35.26 21.69
CA ALA A 391 20.03 36.70 21.66
C ALA A 391 18.54 37.07 21.55
N LEU A 392 18.09 38.11 22.29
CA LEU A 392 16.70 38.52 22.32
C LEU A 392 16.60 40.07 22.22
N VAL A 393 15.75 40.53 21.31
CA VAL A 393 15.30 41.92 21.24
C VAL A 393 13.84 41.96 21.61
N ARG A 394 13.50 42.77 22.62
CA ARG A 394 12.11 42.98 23.03
C ARG A 394 11.68 44.41 22.73
N VAL A 395 10.46 44.55 22.22
CA VAL A 395 9.78 45.84 22.05
C VAL A 395 8.45 45.75 22.76
N ILE A 396 8.19 46.62 23.74
CA ILE A 396 7.05 46.56 24.62
C ILE A 396 6.32 47.90 24.57
N ASN A 397 5.03 47.87 24.21
CA ASN A 397 4.21 49.05 24.18
C ASN A 397 2.80 48.83 24.76
N PRO A 398 2.15 49.84 25.38
CA PRO A 398 0.78 49.71 25.81
C PRO A 398 -0.16 49.46 24.65
N ALA A 399 -1.10 48.52 24.83
CA ALA A 399 -2.11 48.16 23.84
C ALA A 399 -3.48 47.95 24.53
N PRO A 400 -4.10 49.01 25.07
CA PRO A 400 -5.30 48.90 25.90
C PRO A 400 -6.51 48.31 25.17
N ASP A 401 -6.60 48.56 23.86
CA ASP A 401 -7.69 48.09 23.00
C ASP A 401 -7.42 46.67 22.40
N PHE A 402 -6.26 46.10 22.69
CA PHE A 402 -5.84 44.78 22.14
C PHE A 402 -6.38 43.65 23.03
N GLU A 403 -6.89 42.55 22.42
CA GLU A 403 -7.42 41.40 23.13
C GLU A 403 -6.52 40.15 22.91
N PRO A 404 -6.47 39.20 23.88
CA PRO A 404 -5.69 37.98 23.70
C PRO A 404 -6.07 37.21 22.43
N ALA A 405 -7.33 37.30 21.99
CA ALA A 405 -7.81 36.65 20.75
C ALA A 405 -7.23 37.28 19.47
N ASP A 406 -6.69 38.53 19.55
CA ASP A 406 -6.06 39.20 18.41
C ASP A 406 -4.63 38.75 18.16
N ALA A 407 -3.92 38.25 19.18
CA ALA A 407 -2.51 37.92 19.12
C ALA A 407 -2.12 36.93 18.01
N PRO A 408 -2.88 35.84 17.73
CA PRO A 408 -2.61 34.93 16.61
C PRO A 408 -2.64 35.60 15.25
N ASN A 409 -3.48 36.67 15.11
CA ASN A 409 -3.77 37.33 13.84
C ASN A 409 -2.77 38.44 13.51
N LEU A 410 -1.96 38.92 14.49
CA LEU A 410 -1.03 40.04 14.32
C LEU A 410 -0.08 39.87 13.12
N PHE A 411 0.27 38.67 12.81
CA PHE A 411 1.20 38.34 11.72
C PHE A 411 0.49 37.85 10.44
N GLU A 412 -0.86 37.91 10.45
CA GLU A 412 -1.64 37.64 9.22
C GLU A 412 -1.52 38.85 8.28
N ARG A 413 -1.48 38.59 6.98
CA ARG A 413 -1.38 39.62 5.95
C ARG A 413 -2.65 40.47 5.94
N PHE A 414 -2.48 41.78 5.79
CA PHE A 414 -3.55 42.77 5.78
C PHE A 414 -4.41 42.87 7.07
N TRP A 415 -4.03 42.10 8.11
CA TRP A 415 -4.75 42.16 9.37
C TRP A 415 -4.53 43.48 10.09
N ARG A 416 -5.62 44.11 10.53
CA ARG A 416 -5.64 45.36 11.30
C ARG A 416 -6.85 45.31 12.26
N LYS A 417 -6.63 45.65 13.52
CA LYS A 417 -7.72 45.64 14.52
C LYS A 417 -8.81 46.68 14.22
N GLU A 418 -8.46 47.87 13.70
CA GLU A 418 -9.38 48.91 13.27
C GLU A 418 -8.89 49.54 11.97
N ALA A 419 -9.66 49.42 10.90
CA ALA A 419 -9.37 50.01 9.60
C ALA A 419 -9.50 51.56 9.60
N ALA A 420 -10.16 52.16 10.59
CA ALA A 420 -10.62 53.54 10.55
C ALA A 420 -9.72 54.57 11.27
N ARG A 421 -8.86 54.15 12.22
CA ARG A 421 -8.14 55.10 13.09
C ARG A 421 -6.78 55.58 12.64
N SER A 422 -6.12 54.95 11.71
CA SER A 422 -4.71 55.23 11.34
C SER A 422 -4.52 55.91 10.00
N GLY A 423 -5.45 56.72 9.52
CA GLY A 423 -5.23 57.60 8.36
C GLY A 423 -4.64 56.94 7.08
N GLY A 424 -4.84 55.67 6.87
CA GLY A 424 -4.41 54.97 5.64
C GLY A 424 -2.93 54.60 5.51
N GLN A 425 -2.08 54.92 6.50
CA GLN A 425 -0.61 54.75 6.36
C GLN A 425 -0.11 53.30 6.50
N HIS A 426 -0.86 52.40 7.17
CA HIS A 426 -0.44 51.02 7.42
C HIS A 426 -1.32 50.00 6.68
N VAL A 427 -0.71 49.22 5.84
CA VAL A 427 -1.37 48.20 4.97
C VAL A 427 -1.60 46.85 5.70
N GLY A 428 -1.04 46.68 6.90
CA GLY A 428 -1.07 45.39 7.60
C GLY A 428 -0.14 44.32 7.03
N LEU A 429 0.88 44.72 6.26
CA LEU A 429 1.90 43.80 5.69
C LEU A 429 3.21 43.80 6.48
N GLY A 430 3.50 44.83 7.27
CA GLY A 430 4.81 45.01 7.93
C GLY A 430 5.16 43.88 8.90
N LEU A 431 4.23 43.46 9.78
CA LEU A 431 4.50 42.37 10.74
C LEU A 431 4.58 41.00 10.05
N ALA A 432 3.75 40.75 9.03
CA ALA A 432 3.84 39.53 8.22
C ALA A 432 5.19 39.42 7.53
N LEU A 433 5.70 40.53 6.96
CA LEU A 433 7.00 40.64 6.33
C LEU A 433 8.12 40.43 7.36
N SER A 434 8.02 41.08 8.52
CA SER A 434 9.01 40.92 9.60
C SER A 434 9.14 39.51 10.09
N ARG A 435 8.02 38.77 10.22
CA ARG A 435 8.02 37.34 10.58
C ARG A 435 8.63 36.47 9.47
N THR A 436 8.39 36.80 8.20
CA THR A 436 8.99 36.12 7.06
C THR A 436 10.50 36.33 7.04
N PHE A 437 10.98 37.56 7.20
CA PHE A 437 12.42 37.88 7.25
C PHE A 437 13.12 37.23 8.45
N ALA A 438 12.49 37.26 9.63
CA ALA A 438 13.02 36.58 10.80
C ALA A 438 13.20 35.07 10.52
N ARG A 439 12.18 34.40 10.02
CA ARG A 439 12.27 32.97 9.68
C ARG A 439 13.35 32.66 8.65
N THR A 440 13.47 33.49 7.61
CA THR A 440 14.49 33.29 6.56
C THR A 440 15.91 33.39 7.11
N MET A 441 16.14 34.24 8.13
CA MET A 441 17.43 34.34 8.85
C MET A 441 17.61 33.28 9.95
N GLY A 442 16.57 32.40 10.20
CA GLY A 442 16.58 31.45 11.31
C GLY A 442 16.36 32.11 12.68
N TRP A 443 15.66 33.24 12.71
CA TRP A 443 15.18 33.91 13.91
C TRP A 443 13.69 33.59 14.12
N SER A 444 13.21 33.72 15.35
CA SER A 444 11.79 33.69 15.68
C SER A 444 11.29 35.09 16.04
N LEU A 445 10.11 35.47 15.51
CA LEU A 445 9.39 36.68 15.89
C LEU A 445 8.03 36.28 16.43
N THR A 446 7.80 36.60 17.70
CA THR A 446 6.53 36.33 18.41
C THR A 446 5.99 37.61 19.05
N ALA A 447 4.70 37.61 19.38
CA ALA A 447 4.05 38.70 20.09
C ALA A 447 3.09 38.12 21.13
N GLU A 448 3.07 38.72 22.32
CA GLU A 448 2.21 38.31 23.42
C GLU A 448 1.61 39.57 24.09
N LEU A 449 0.40 39.42 24.58
CA LEU A 449 -0.23 40.44 25.44
C LEU A 449 0.01 40.06 26.90
N ASP A 450 0.72 40.94 27.66
CA ASP A 450 0.99 40.68 29.06
C ASP A 450 -0.23 41.01 29.97
N GLU A 451 -0.12 40.68 31.26
CA GLU A 451 -1.18 40.94 32.26
C GLU A 451 -1.48 42.46 32.46
N ARG A 452 -0.54 43.33 32.08
CA ARG A 452 -0.65 44.77 32.15
C ARG A 452 -1.22 45.40 30.87
N ARG A 453 -1.70 44.52 29.93
CA ARG A 453 -2.19 44.95 28.61
C ARG A 453 -1.13 45.67 27.78
N GLN A 454 0.10 45.20 27.90
CA GLN A 454 1.20 45.65 27.05
C GLN A 454 1.46 44.56 25.98
N LEU A 455 1.61 45.00 24.75
CA LEU A 455 2.01 44.12 23.65
C LEU A 455 3.51 43.97 23.65
N VAL A 456 3.98 42.74 23.79
CA VAL A 456 5.40 42.37 23.87
C VAL A 456 5.79 41.67 22.59
N PHE A 457 6.57 42.33 21.74
CA PHE A 457 7.22 41.67 20.59
C PHE A 457 8.57 41.14 21.02
N MET A 458 8.84 39.88 20.66
CA MET A 458 10.07 39.15 20.95
C MET A 458 10.71 38.66 19.66
N LEU A 459 11.86 39.21 19.32
CA LEU A 459 12.71 38.78 18.19
C LEU A 459 13.90 38.01 18.77
N ARG A 460 13.91 36.71 18.59
CA ARG A 460 14.88 35.81 19.23
C ARG A 460 15.70 35.02 18.20
N ARG A 461 16.98 34.91 18.49
CA ARG A 461 17.92 34.02 17.79
C ARG A 461 18.48 33.02 18.79
N ASP A 462 18.21 31.74 18.59
CA ASP A 462 18.91 30.68 19.30
C ASP A 462 20.30 30.50 18.66
N ASN A 463 21.33 30.60 19.48
CA ASN A 463 22.69 30.28 19.03
C ASN A 463 22.84 28.75 19.05
N PRO A 464 23.38 28.14 17.97
CA PRO A 464 23.56 26.71 17.89
C PRO A 464 24.56 26.15 18.91
#